data_7604641d9d003a78b4854e69f38c2819
#
_entry.id   7604641d9d003a78b4854e69f38c2819
#
_cell.length_a   1.000
_cell.length_b   1.000
_cell.length_c   1.000
_cell.angle_alpha   90.00
_cell.angle_beta   90.00
_cell.angle_gamma   90.00
#
_symmetry.space_group_name_H-M   'P 1'
#
loop_
_entity.id
_entity.type
_entity.pdbx_description
1 polymer ?
#
loop_
_entity_poly.entity_id
_entity_poly.type
_entity_poly.pdbx_seq_one_letter_code
_entity_poly.pdbx_strand_id
1 'polypeptide(L)'
;IIDKSIISSGSDKVSNSEITFKFRDKKYSAKRNKGRFALTRNFDSIRDVLSNSGFQRFVNETEIKVTDLMDSRYTNSVNSVHYFSVLPNGLNDKAVHKKRLPSSIIKGKDYYKVEITFSKNGGGEDFEDVFIYWIGKQDFLVDYLAYSYHTNGGGKRFRALKEQSIKNGIRFANYDNYKPINKSI
;
A
#
# COMPACT_ATOMS: atom_id res chain seq x y z
N ILE A 1 11.17 -13.58 7.30
CA ILE A 1 10.85 -12.27 7.88
C ILE A 1 9.45 -11.84 7.38
N ILE A 2 9.23 -11.76 6.07
CA ILE A 2 7.96 -11.30 5.48
C ILE A 2 6.78 -12.16 5.92
N ASP A 3 6.88 -13.51 5.87
CA ASP A 3 5.80 -14.41 6.32
C ASP A 3 5.41 -14.15 7.78
N LYS A 4 6.40 -14.00 8.65
CA LYS A 4 6.15 -13.65 10.06
C LYS A 4 5.47 -12.30 10.19
N SER A 5 5.86 -11.31 9.37
CA SER A 5 5.25 -9.98 9.38
C SER A 5 3.79 -10.03 8.92
N ILE A 6 3.48 -10.81 7.88
CA ILE A 6 2.12 -11.03 7.39
C ILE A 6 1.24 -11.65 8.50
N ILE A 7 1.73 -12.69 9.17
CA ILE A 7 0.99 -13.35 10.25
C ILE A 7 0.83 -12.42 11.46
N SER A 8 1.91 -11.77 11.91
CA SER A 8 1.87 -10.88 13.09
C SER A 8 0.94 -9.68 12.90
N SER A 9 0.81 -9.18 11.68
CA SER A 9 -0.14 -8.10 11.35
C SER A 9 -1.55 -8.60 11.05
N GLY A 10 -1.76 -9.92 10.91
CA GLY A 10 -3.02 -10.52 10.47
C GLY A 10 -3.38 -10.20 9.03
N SER A 11 -2.40 -9.74 8.22
CA SER A 11 -2.65 -9.35 6.82
C SER A 11 -2.88 -10.56 5.89
N ASP A 12 -2.60 -11.77 6.33
CA ASP A 12 -3.03 -13.02 5.69
C ASP A 12 -4.55 -13.12 5.48
N LYS A 13 -5.34 -12.47 6.35
CA LYS A 13 -6.81 -12.44 6.28
C LYS A 13 -7.34 -11.46 5.24
N VAL A 14 -6.52 -10.52 4.77
CA VAL A 14 -6.93 -9.44 3.87
C VAL A 14 -7.40 -9.96 2.52
N SER A 15 -6.81 -11.05 2.02
CA SER A 15 -7.15 -11.66 0.71
C SER A 15 -8.59 -12.19 0.62
N ASN A 16 -9.27 -12.40 1.76
CA ASN A 16 -10.66 -12.85 1.86
C ASN A 16 -11.41 -11.98 2.88
N SER A 17 -11.51 -10.69 2.62
CA SER A 17 -12.09 -9.73 3.55
C SER A 17 -12.91 -8.65 2.88
N GLU A 18 -13.82 -8.07 3.66
CA GLU A 18 -14.44 -6.79 3.35
C GLU A 18 -13.98 -5.76 4.39
N ILE A 19 -13.33 -4.69 3.93
CA ILE A 19 -12.72 -3.67 4.79
C ILE A 19 -13.28 -2.31 4.38
N THR A 20 -13.83 -1.58 5.36
CA THR A 20 -14.31 -0.20 5.16
C THR A 20 -13.67 0.72 6.19
N PHE A 21 -13.17 1.87 5.73
CA PHE A 21 -12.54 2.87 6.60
C PHE A 21 -12.70 4.28 6.03
N LYS A 22 -12.48 5.27 6.88
CA LYS A 22 -12.32 6.67 6.47
C LYS A 22 -10.85 7.05 6.51
N PHE A 23 -10.40 7.75 5.49
CA PHE A 23 -9.09 8.37 5.47
C PHE A 23 -9.23 9.80 4.94
N ARG A 24 -8.87 10.77 5.79
CA ARG A 24 -9.19 12.19 5.59
C ARG A 24 -10.72 12.36 5.44
N ASP A 25 -11.15 13.07 4.40
CA ASP A 25 -12.55 13.37 4.06
C ASP A 25 -13.24 12.26 3.23
N LYS A 26 -12.54 11.17 2.89
CA LYS A 26 -13.02 10.15 1.95
C LYS A 26 -13.32 8.83 2.63
N LYS A 27 -14.34 8.14 2.13
CA LYS A 27 -14.68 6.76 2.52
C LYS A 27 -14.08 5.78 1.53
N TYR A 28 -13.40 4.78 2.05
CA TYR A 28 -12.79 3.69 1.29
C TYR A 28 -13.44 2.38 1.66
N SER A 29 -13.65 1.50 0.67
CA SER A 29 -14.02 0.12 0.91
C SER A 29 -13.28 -0.82 -0.03
N ALA A 30 -12.95 -2.00 0.46
CA ALA A 30 -12.27 -3.04 -0.29
C ALA A 30 -13.00 -4.36 -0.07
N LYS A 31 -13.42 -5.01 -1.15
CA LYS A 31 -13.89 -6.39 -1.15
C LYS A 31 -12.84 -7.24 -1.84
N ARG A 32 -12.36 -8.29 -1.16
CA ARG A 32 -11.36 -9.22 -1.69
C ARG A 32 -11.82 -10.65 -1.46
N ASN A 33 -11.75 -11.46 -2.49
CA ASN A 33 -12.09 -12.88 -2.42
C ASN A 33 -11.28 -13.67 -3.47
N LYS A 34 -10.33 -14.49 -3.01
CA LYS A 34 -9.56 -15.43 -3.85
C LYS A 34 -9.01 -14.78 -5.13
N GLY A 35 -8.32 -13.64 -5.00
CA GLY A 35 -7.71 -12.91 -6.13
C GLY A 35 -8.66 -11.97 -6.89
N ARG A 36 -9.97 -12.03 -6.62
CA ARG A 36 -10.91 -11.00 -7.09
C ARG A 36 -10.92 -9.84 -6.09
N PHE A 37 -10.93 -8.63 -6.61
CA PHE A 37 -11.00 -7.45 -5.74
C PHE A 37 -11.85 -6.33 -6.36
N ALA A 38 -12.40 -5.50 -5.49
CA ALA A 38 -12.97 -4.21 -5.81
C ALA A 38 -12.58 -3.23 -4.69
N LEU A 39 -11.80 -2.22 -5.05
CA LEU A 39 -11.34 -1.15 -4.17
C LEU A 39 -12.10 0.12 -4.52
N THR A 40 -12.77 0.72 -3.56
CA THR A 40 -13.55 1.93 -3.81
C THR A 40 -13.04 3.12 -3.01
N ARG A 41 -13.27 4.30 -3.55
CA ARG A 41 -13.11 5.59 -2.88
C ARG A 41 -14.33 6.45 -3.16
N ASN A 42 -15.00 6.90 -2.11
CA ASN A 42 -16.19 7.73 -2.21
C ASN A 42 -15.95 9.09 -1.53
N PHE A 43 -16.29 10.17 -2.21
CA PHE A 43 -16.24 11.53 -1.69
C PHE A 43 -17.19 12.43 -2.52
N ASP A 44 -17.91 13.30 -1.84
CA ASP A 44 -18.94 14.13 -2.47
C ASP A 44 -19.90 13.27 -3.33
N SER A 45 -20.10 13.63 -4.58
CA SER A 45 -20.88 12.86 -5.56
C SER A 45 -20.05 11.86 -6.37
N ILE A 46 -18.76 11.69 -6.05
CA ILE A 46 -17.82 10.87 -6.82
C ILE A 46 -17.63 9.51 -6.16
N ARG A 47 -17.72 8.46 -6.96
CA ARG A 47 -17.35 7.09 -6.60
C ARG A 47 -16.34 6.55 -7.61
N ASP A 48 -15.14 6.27 -7.14
CA ASP A 48 -14.09 5.56 -7.89
C ASP A 48 -14.09 4.09 -7.52
N VAL A 49 -13.95 3.23 -8.52
CA VAL A 49 -13.87 1.77 -8.37
C VAL A 49 -12.67 1.26 -9.16
N LEU A 50 -11.74 0.60 -8.48
CA LEU A 50 -10.64 -0.14 -9.09
C LEU A 50 -10.86 -1.64 -8.84
N SER A 51 -10.91 -2.42 -9.91
CA SER A 51 -11.16 -3.86 -9.84
C SER A 51 -10.26 -4.63 -10.79
N ASN A 52 -10.44 -5.96 -10.87
CA ASN A 52 -9.76 -6.79 -11.87
C ASN A 52 -10.09 -6.39 -13.32
N SER A 53 -11.18 -5.65 -13.55
CA SER A 53 -11.59 -5.15 -14.88
C SER A 53 -11.01 -3.77 -15.21
N GLY A 54 -10.24 -3.15 -14.29
CA GLY A 54 -9.70 -1.81 -14.45
C GLY A 54 -10.40 -0.78 -13.56
N PHE A 55 -10.21 0.48 -13.90
CA PHE A 55 -10.73 1.63 -13.17
C PHE A 55 -12.03 2.16 -13.80
N GLN A 56 -12.95 2.56 -12.95
CA GLN A 56 -14.20 3.22 -13.33
C GLN A 56 -14.47 4.41 -12.39
N ARG A 57 -14.99 5.50 -12.93
CA ARG A 57 -15.45 6.66 -12.15
C ARG A 57 -16.91 6.92 -12.38
N PHE A 58 -17.63 7.16 -11.31
CA PHE A 58 -19.04 7.55 -11.32
C PHE A 58 -19.18 8.93 -10.69
N VAL A 59 -20.04 9.76 -11.29
CA VAL A 59 -20.47 11.06 -10.75
C VAL A 59 -21.99 11.06 -10.69
N ASN A 60 -22.57 11.29 -9.52
CA ASN A 60 -24.01 11.13 -9.29
C ASN A 60 -24.53 9.77 -9.79
N GLU A 61 -23.80 8.68 -9.49
CA GLU A 61 -24.04 7.29 -9.90
C GLU A 61 -24.02 7.04 -11.42
N THR A 62 -23.70 8.04 -12.23
CA THR A 62 -23.52 7.89 -13.68
C THR A 62 -22.05 7.67 -14.01
N GLU A 63 -21.73 6.59 -14.73
CA GLU A 63 -20.37 6.33 -15.17
C GLU A 63 -19.91 7.40 -16.17
N ILE A 64 -18.71 7.94 -15.94
CA ILE A 64 -18.11 8.92 -16.82
C ILE A 64 -16.80 8.38 -17.40
N LYS A 65 -16.56 8.65 -18.66
CA LYS A 65 -15.30 8.32 -19.32
C LYS A 65 -14.22 9.30 -18.87
N VAL A 66 -13.07 8.77 -18.43
CA VAL A 66 -11.87 9.54 -18.11
C VAL A 66 -10.81 9.33 -19.18
N THR A 67 -9.85 10.25 -19.31
CA THR A 67 -8.70 10.07 -20.21
C THR A 67 -7.73 9.05 -19.62
N ASP A 68 -6.94 8.38 -20.46
CA ASP A 68 -5.97 7.38 -20.02
C ASP A 68 -5.00 7.92 -18.96
N LEU A 69 -4.58 9.18 -19.11
CA LEU A 69 -3.74 9.86 -18.11
C LEU A 69 -4.43 9.98 -16.75
N MET A 70 -5.73 10.31 -16.74
CA MET A 70 -6.48 10.46 -15.50
C MET A 70 -6.86 9.10 -14.92
N ASP A 71 -7.11 8.10 -15.75
CA ASP A 71 -7.31 6.72 -15.33
C ASP A 71 -6.12 6.22 -14.51
N SER A 72 -4.90 6.26 -15.08
CA SER A 72 -3.67 5.89 -14.37
C SER A 72 -3.50 6.66 -13.06
N ARG A 73 -3.70 7.98 -13.05
CA ARG A 73 -3.58 8.80 -11.83
C ARG A 73 -4.59 8.41 -10.75
N TYR A 74 -5.84 8.17 -11.13
CA TYR A 74 -6.89 7.80 -10.19
C TYR A 74 -6.70 6.37 -9.68
N THR A 75 -6.32 5.43 -10.56
CA THR A 75 -5.93 4.07 -10.21
C THR A 75 -4.86 4.09 -9.13
N ASN A 76 -3.74 4.77 -9.37
CA ASN A 76 -2.63 4.86 -8.42
C ASN A 76 -3.06 5.51 -7.10
N SER A 77 -3.90 6.55 -7.18
CA SER A 77 -4.40 7.23 -5.98
C SER A 77 -5.34 6.36 -5.14
N VAL A 78 -6.20 5.55 -5.75
CA VAL A 78 -7.07 4.59 -5.03
C VAL A 78 -6.24 3.46 -4.47
N ASN A 79 -5.41 2.82 -5.32
CA ASN A 79 -4.60 1.68 -4.96
C ASN A 79 -3.67 1.98 -3.77
N SER A 80 -2.98 3.11 -3.79
CA SER A 80 -2.00 3.46 -2.76
C SER A 80 -2.59 3.52 -1.35
N VAL A 81 -3.79 4.10 -1.18
CA VAL A 81 -4.44 4.18 0.14
C VAL A 81 -4.81 2.80 0.65
N HIS A 82 -5.39 1.95 -0.21
CA HIS A 82 -5.71 0.57 0.15
C HIS A 82 -4.47 -0.27 0.44
N TYR A 83 -3.39 -0.09 -0.34
CA TYR A 83 -2.13 -0.80 -0.15
C TYR A 83 -1.49 -0.47 1.19
N PHE A 84 -1.28 0.83 1.47
CA PHE A 84 -0.61 1.24 2.71
C PHE A 84 -1.43 0.93 3.97
N SER A 85 -2.76 0.86 3.87
CA SER A 85 -3.62 0.58 5.03
C SER A 85 -3.49 -0.83 5.59
N VAL A 86 -3.06 -1.80 4.79
CA VAL A 86 -3.04 -3.23 5.14
C VAL A 86 -1.65 -3.88 4.97
N LEU A 87 -0.58 -3.06 4.99
CA LEU A 87 0.78 -3.60 4.94
C LEU A 87 1.03 -4.61 6.08
N PRO A 88 1.75 -5.68 5.80
CA PRO A 88 2.50 -6.07 4.59
C PRO A 88 1.73 -7.03 3.63
N ASN A 89 0.42 -6.91 3.52
CA ASN A 89 -0.35 -7.72 2.57
C ASN A 89 0.23 -7.64 1.14
N GLY A 90 0.31 -8.78 0.45
CA GLY A 90 0.82 -8.87 -0.92
C GLY A 90 2.35 -8.96 -1.04
N LEU A 91 3.13 -8.76 0.03
CA LEU A 91 4.60 -8.86 -0.06
C LEU A 91 5.12 -10.30 -0.29
N ASN A 92 4.23 -11.30 -0.27
CA ASN A 92 4.55 -12.68 -0.63
C ASN A 92 4.12 -13.10 -2.03
N ASP A 93 3.57 -12.19 -2.81
CA ASP A 93 3.18 -12.47 -4.18
C ASP A 93 4.38 -12.89 -5.03
N LYS A 94 4.12 -13.71 -6.07
CA LYS A 94 5.17 -14.27 -6.94
C LYS A 94 5.98 -13.20 -7.67
N ALA A 95 5.36 -12.05 -7.96
CA ALA A 95 6.02 -10.93 -8.60
C ALA A 95 6.91 -10.10 -7.68
N VAL A 96 6.97 -10.42 -6.37
CA VAL A 96 7.68 -9.64 -5.36
C VAL A 96 9.02 -10.26 -5.04
N HIS A 97 10.10 -9.54 -5.31
CA HIS A 97 11.47 -9.91 -4.95
C HIS A 97 11.86 -9.30 -3.61
N LYS A 98 12.53 -10.07 -2.79
CA LYS A 98 12.89 -9.74 -1.42
C LYS A 98 14.38 -9.88 -1.21
N LYS A 99 15.04 -8.82 -0.77
CA LYS A 99 16.45 -8.84 -0.43
C LYS A 99 16.65 -8.31 0.99
N ARG A 100 17.27 -9.11 1.85
CA ARG A 100 17.62 -8.68 3.19
C ARG A 100 18.78 -7.69 3.14
N LEU A 101 18.63 -6.56 3.80
CA LEU A 101 19.67 -5.55 4.03
C LEU A 101 20.22 -5.65 5.46
N PRO A 102 21.37 -5.02 5.77
CA PRO A 102 21.85 -4.92 7.13
C PRO A 102 20.80 -4.34 8.08
N SER A 103 20.64 -4.94 9.24
CA SER A 103 19.70 -4.48 10.27
C SER A 103 20.05 -3.08 10.77
N SER A 104 19.08 -2.39 11.37
CA SER A 104 19.28 -1.07 11.95
C SER A 104 18.55 -0.93 13.27
N ILE A 105 19.00 0.03 14.09
CA ILE A 105 18.32 0.45 15.31
C ILE A 105 17.75 1.83 15.07
N ILE A 106 16.46 2.02 15.38
CA ILE A 106 15.77 3.30 15.30
C ILE A 106 15.08 3.54 16.63
N LYS A 107 15.39 4.63 17.31
CA LYS A 107 14.82 5.00 18.62
C LYS A 107 14.88 3.83 19.63
N GLY A 108 15.99 3.09 19.65
CA GLY A 108 16.22 1.99 20.57
C GLY A 108 15.53 0.66 20.21
N LYS A 109 14.74 0.59 19.14
CA LYS A 109 14.11 -0.64 18.65
C LYS A 109 14.91 -1.22 17.48
N ASP A 110 15.13 -2.52 17.51
CA ASP A 110 15.84 -3.28 16.47
C ASP A 110 14.93 -3.65 15.30
N TYR A 111 15.44 -3.44 14.07
CA TYR A 111 14.70 -3.74 12.84
C TYR A 111 15.48 -4.63 11.88
N TYR A 112 14.77 -5.58 11.27
CA TYR A 112 15.15 -6.11 9.97
C TYR A 112 14.88 -5.07 8.91
N LYS A 113 15.81 -4.90 7.94
CA LYS A 113 15.55 -4.14 6.73
C LYS A 113 15.38 -5.10 5.56
N VAL A 114 14.32 -4.91 4.79
CA VAL A 114 14.03 -5.73 3.61
C VAL A 114 13.75 -4.79 2.42
N GLU A 115 14.57 -4.95 1.38
CA GLU A 115 14.34 -4.32 0.08
C GLU A 115 13.32 -5.16 -0.69
N ILE A 116 12.35 -4.50 -1.29
CA ILE A 116 11.30 -5.07 -2.11
C ILE A 116 11.35 -4.43 -3.48
N THR A 117 11.40 -5.26 -4.50
CA THR A 117 11.28 -4.90 -5.92
C THR A 117 10.27 -5.81 -6.59
N PHE A 118 9.86 -5.48 -7.81
CA PHE A 118 8.80 -6.19 -8.50
C PHE A 118 9.26 -6.66 -9.87
N SER A 119 8.75 -7.81 -10.31
CA SER A 119 8.90 -8.27 -11.70
C SER A 119 8.03 -7.41 -12.62
N LYS A 120 8.50 -7.14 -13.84
CA LYS A 120 7.69 -6.45 -14.86
C LYS A 120 6.37 -7.19 -15.13
N ASN A 121 6.41 -8.51 -15.17
CA ASN A 121 5.21 -9.34 -15.30
C ASN A 121 4.57 -9.54 -13.92
N GLY A 122 3.39 -8.98 -13.71
CA GLY A 122 2.63 -9.09 -12.46
C GLY A 122 2.97 -8.04 -11.39
N GLY A 123 3.96 -7.17 -11.62
CA GLY A 123 4.35 -6.09 -10.69
C GLY A 123 3.47 -4.83 -10.78
N GLY A 124 2.53 -4.79 -11.74
CA GLY A 124 1.68 -3.62 -11.95
C GLY A 124 2.39 -2.48 -12.68
N GLU A 125 1.78 -1.30 -12.72
CA GLU A 125 2.36 -0.11 -13.37
C GLU A 125 3.62 0.42 -12.65
N ASP A 126 3.72 0.18 -11.35
CA ASP A 126 4.81 0.66 -10.48
C ASP A 126 5.92 -0.40 -10.29
N PHE A 127 6.12 -1.31 -11.26
CA PHE A 127 7.10 -2.40 -11.15
C PHE A 127 8.56 -1.92 -11.01
N GLU A 128 8.87 -0.69 -11.43
CA GLU A 128 10.19 -0.07 -11.28
C GLU A 128 10.42 0.53 -9.89
N ASP A 129 9.39 0.58 -9.06
CA ASP A 129 9.49 1.14 -7.72
C ASP A 129 10.30 0.22 -6.80
N VAL A 130 11.11 0.85 -5.96
CA VAL A 130 11.91 0.15 -4.95
C VAL A 130 11.44 0.58 -3.57
N PHE A 131 11.12 -0.41 -2.73
CA PHE A 131 10.71 -0.18 -1.34
C PHE A 131 11.76 -0.75 -0.38
N ILE A 132 11.95 -0.10 0.75
CA ILE A 132 12.68 -0.62 1.90
C ILE A 132 11.74 -0.59 3.09
N TYR A 133 11.54 -1.75 3.73
CA TYR A 133 10.71 -1.90 4.92
C TYR A 133 11.57 -2.13 6.15
N TRP A 134 11.25 -1.43 7.24
CA TRP A 134 11.78 -1.70 8.57
C TRP A 134 10.75 -2.48 9.36
N ILE A 135 11.08 -3.72 9.65
CA ILE A 135 10.23 -4.69 10.34
C ILE A 135 10.83 -4.98 11.69
N GLY A 136 10.10 -4.71 12.77
CA GLY A 136 10.56 -4.93 14.13
C GLY A 136 11.03 -6.37 14.35
N LYS A 137 12.18 -6.56 15.02
CA LYS A 137 12.72 -7.90 15.24
C LYS A 137 11.92 -8.72 16.25
N GLN A 138 11.25 -8.07 17.19
CA GLN A 138 10.47 -8.72 18.24
C GLN A 138 9.04 -9.00 17.84
N ASP A 139 8.37 -8.00 17.23
CA ASP A 139 6.94 -8.02 16.91
C ASP A 139 6.62 -8.34 15.45
N PHE A 140 7.62 -8.27 14.56
CA PHE A 140 7.48 -8.44 13.11
C PHE A 140 6.53 -7.46 12.44
N LEU A 141 6.28 -6.30 13.05
CA LEU A 141 5.43 -5.26 12.49
C LEU A 141 6.24 -4.25 11.65
N VAL A 142 5.62 -3.74 10.60
CA VAL A 142 6.19 -2.67 9.76
C VAL A 142 5.96 -1.33 10.44
N ASP A 143 7.02 -0.66 10.89
CA ASP A 143 6.92 0.67 11.51
C ASP A 143 7.43 1.78 10.59
N TYR A 144 8.36 1.46 9.68
CA TYR A 144 8.89 2.44 8.72
C TYR A 144 8.98 1.81 7.35
N LEU A 145 8.83 2.66 6.32
CA LEU A 145 9.18 2.30 4.96
C LEU A 145 9.69 3.51 4.19
N ALA A 146 10.63 3.26 3.28
CA ALA A 146 11.08 4.22 2.30
C ALA A 146 10.78 3.66 0.90
N TYR A 147 10.51 4.53 -0.07
CA TYR A 147 10.37 4.09 -1.45
C TYR A 147 10.73 5.18 -2.45
N SER A 148 11.24 4.74 -3.59
CA SER A 148 11.33 5.55 -4.79
C SER A 148 10.23 5.13 -5.76
N TYR A 149 9.68 6.09 -6.48
CA TYR A 149 8.66 5.88 -7.49
C TYR A 149 8.99 6.67 -8.76
N HIS A 150 8.56 6.18 -9.91
CA HIS A 150 8.89 6.72 -11.23
C HIS A 150 7.70 7.44 -11.88
N THR A 151 6.49 7.12 -11.49
CA THR A 151 5.27 7.75 -12.01
C THR A 151 5.15 9.22 -11.64
N ASN A 152 4.47 10.03 -12.49
CA ASN A 152 4.19 11.45 -12.24
C ASN A 152 5.44 12.32 -11.92
N GLY A 153 6.56 12.07 -12.60
CA GLY A 153 7.79 12.82 -12.41
C GLY A 153 8.71 12.26 -11.33
N GLY A 154 8.37 11.13 -10.76
CA GLY A 154 9.17 10.39 -9.81
C GLY A 154 9.38 11.05 -8.47
N GLY A 155 10.07 10.36 -7.59
CA GLY A 155 10.46 10.90 -6.29
C GLY A 155 10.75 9.84 -5.25
N LYS A 156 11.09 10.30 -4.05
CA LYS A 156 11.34 9.44 -2.90
C LYS A 156 10.43 9.86 -1.74
N ARG A 157 10.01 8.89 -0.95
CA ARG A 157 9.24 9.12 0.28
C ARG A 157 9.77 8.26 1.41
N PHE A 158 9.56 8.75 2.61
CA PHE A 158 9.76 7.97 3.84
C PHE A 158 8.48 8.06 4.66
N ARG A 159 8.03 6.92 5.16
CA ARG A 159 6.85 6.85 6.03
C ARG A 159 7.25 6.32 7.40
N ALA A 160 6.78 6.96 8.44
CA ALA A 160 6.94 6.54 9.83
C ALA A 160 5.59 6.24 10.44
N LEU A 161 5.47 5.13 11.16
CA LEU A 161 4.26 4.79 11.90
C LEU A 161 3.88 5.95 12.82
N LYS A 162 2.66 6.44 12.67
CA LYS A 162 2.05 7.46 13.50
C LYS A 162 1.13 6.84 14.54
N GLU A 163 0.22 6.01 14.08
CA GLU A 163 -0.78 5.32 14.90
C GLU A 163 -1.18 4.00 14.27
N GLN A 164 -1.69 3.09 15.08
CA GLN A 164 -2.19 1.80 14.62
C GLN A 164 -3.42 1.35 15.40
N SER A 165 -4.21 0.50 14.77
CA SER A 165 -5.32 -0.18 15.42
C SER A 165 -5.42 -1.63 14.94
N ILE A 166 -5.99 -2.50 15.76
CA ILE A 166 -6.27 -3.89 15.38
C ILE A 166 -7.79 -4.05 15.35
N LYS A 167 -8.33 -4.49 14.23
CA LYS A 167 -9.76 -4.80 14.06
C LYS A 167 -9.90 -6.17 13.44
N ASN A 168 -10.66 -7.03 14.08
CA ASN A 168 -10.87 -8.44 13.66
C ASN A 168 -9.57 -9.20 13.39
N GLY A 169 -8.51 -8.88 14.17
CA GLY A 169 -7.19 -9.49 14.05
C GLY A 169 -6.39 -9.03 12.83
N ILE A 170 -6.75 -7.93 12.20
CA ILE A 170 -5.97 -7.24 11.16
C ILE A 170 -5.46 -5.93 11.72
N ARG A 171 -4.15 -5.69 11.56
CA ARG A 171 -3.51 -4.42 11.90
C ARG A 171 -3.74 -3.41 10.80
N PHE A 172 -4.25 -2.25 11.16
CA PHE A 172 -4.33 -1.04 10.33
C PHE A 172 -3.35 -0.02 10.85
N ALA A 173 -2.48 0.46 9.98
CA ALA A 173 -1.46 1.45 10.34
C ALA A 173 -1.65 2.74 9.54
N ASN A 174 -1.51 3.87 10.22
CA ASN A 174 -1.43 5.19 9.62
C ASN A 174 0.00 5.71 9.77
N TYR A 175 0.51 6.38 8.74
CA TYR A 175 1.89 6.81 8.65
C TYR A 175 1.99 8.30 8.37
N ASP A 176 2.90 8.98 9.05
CA ASP A 176 3.39 10.27 8.60
C ASP A 176 4.23 10.08 7.32
N ASN A 177 4.05 10.97 6.36
CA ASN A 177 4.67 10.88 5.04
C ASN A 177 5.64 12.04 4.82
N TYR A 178 6.91 11.72 4.69
CA TYR A 178 8.01 12.66 4.50
C TYR A 178 8.57 12.58 3.09
N LYS A 179 9.03 13.71 2.59
CA LYS A 179 9.85 13.81 1.36
C LYS A 179 11.25 14.30 1.72
N PRO A 180 12.30 13.92 0.98
CA PRO A 180 13.63 14.43 1.21
C PRO A 180 13.68 15.95 0.99
N ILE A 181 14.49 16.64 1.78
CA ILE A 181 14.70 18.09 1.66
C ILE A 181 15.52 18.39 0.40
N ASN A 182 16.55 17.56 0.14
CA ASN A 182 17.40 17.67 -1.05
C ASN A 182 17.04 16.59 -2.07
N LYS A 183 16.95 16.96 -3.34
CA LYS A 183 16.67 16.00 -4.44
C LYS A 183 17.85 15.07 -4.76
N SER A 184 19.05 15.40 -4.32
CA SER A 184 20.27 14.63 -4.54
C SER A 184 20.49 13.65 -3.38
N ILE A 185 19.97 12.46 -3.47
CA ILE A 185 20.46 11.27 -2.78
C ILE A 185 20.43 10.13 -3.78
#